data_2b236d0fafefce03f5e1c4213ca18a6f
#
_entry.id   2b236d0fafefce03f5e1c4213ca18a6f
#
_cell.length_a   1.000
_cell.length_b   1.000
_cell.length_c   1.000
_cell.angle_alpha   90.00
_cell.angle_beta   90.00
_cell.angle_gamma   90.00
#
_symmetry.space_group_name_H-M   'P 1'
#
loop_
_entity.id
_entity.type
_entity.pdbx_description
1 polymer ?
#
loop_
_entity_poly.entity_id
_entity_poly.type
_entity_poly.pdbx_seq_one_letter_code
_entity_poly.pdbx_strand_id
1 'polypeptide(L)'
;MPARAAKPSYRTMELPDELLVGTIDTHIHSGPWLTSCPGRVDPFQIAEQAKSAGMAGVVFYDHTLGNSCGTAWLARRAVPDIDIFGGIILTSAQGGMNPRAVKTALYYGTGAKFVHFGAHCTYHMASREGAMVDGQPVPFKDLYPRFAEEELSRAIRIPLSEPISPELEEILVLIADHPDVYLNTGHVSPEEVMRLADLAERFGIRKMLVAHPARALLSLDQQKNLASRGVFLEGACSDWMFHRGLPRSNYYIEREYADEIAGIANAPRFAGVVPWARQLREIGLDQIVLATDYGIGSAPAPVEGMRLLISTLLDLEFEASEIALMTKRNPARLLGLCE
;
A
#
# COMPACT_ATOMS: atom_id res chain seq x y z
N MET A 1 23.49 39.15 -24.03
CA MET A 1 22.16 38.53 -24.03
C MET A 1 22.32 37.19 -23.34
N PRO A 2 21.61 36.89 -22.23
CA PRO A 2 21.71 35.59 -21.58
C PRO A 2 20.98 34.56 -22.46
N ALA A 3 21.63 33.41 -22.63
CA ALA A 3 21.06 32.26 -23.36
C ALA A 3 19.72 31.82 -22.75
N ARG A 4 18.69 31.77 -23.57
CA ARG A 4 17.39 31.26 -23.20
C ARG A 4 17.55 29.77 -22.85
N ALA A 5 17.35 29.42 -21.59
CA ALA A 5 17.27 28.02 -21.19
C ALA A 5 16.25 27.28 -22.08
N ALA A 6 16.66 26.18 -22.70
CA ALA A 6 15.81 25.37 -23.52
C ALA A 6 14.65 24.87 -22.63
N LYS A 7 13.41 25.09 -23.09
CA LYS A 7 12.21 24.49 -22.45
C LYS A 7 12.39 22.99 -22.52
N PRO A 8 12.14 22.26 -21.41
CA PRO A 8 12.11 20.81 -21.48
C PRO A 8 11.05 20.42 -22.52
N SER A 9 11.47 19.66 -23.52
CA SER A 9 10.54 19.03 -24.46
C SER A 9 9.79 17.94 -23.68
N TYR A 10 8.53 18.17 -23.40
CA TYR A 10 7.65 17.09 -23.00
C TYR A 10 7.55 16.14 -24.18
N ARG A 11 8.30 15.04 -24.18
CA ARG A 11 8.00 13.91 -25.04
C ARG A 11 6.63 13.41 -24.62
N THR A 12 5.68 13.39 -25.54
CA THR A 12 4.51 12.55 -25.43
C THR A 12 5.04 11.12 -25.39
N MET A 13 5.06 10.52 -24.20
CA MET A 13 5.60 9.19 -24.05
C MET A 13 4.51 8.22 -24.52
N GLU A 14 4.63 7.75 -25.76
CA GLU A 14 4.05 6.49 -26.15
C GLU A 14 4.84 5.41 -25.41
N LEU A 15 4.31 4.98 -24.25
CA LEU A 15 4.84 3.81 -23.59
C LEU A 15 4.59 2.60 -24.48
N PRO A 16 5.57 1.74 -24.66
CA PRO A 16 5.32 0.44 -25.22
C PRO A 16 4.33 -0.28 -24.30
N ASP A 17 3.10 -0.47 -24.75
CA ASP A 17 2.09 -1.28 -24.03
C ASP A 17 2.64 -2.66 -23.65
N GLU A 18 3.62 -3.16 -24.39
CA GLU A 18 4.37 -4.39 -24.15
C GLU A 18 4.96 -4.50 -22.74
N LEU A 19 5.34 -3.38 -22.09
CA LEU A 19 5.87 -3.42 -20.73
C LEU A 19 4.76 -3.60 -19.69
N LEU A 20 3.52 -3.22 -19.99
CA LEU A 20 2.35 -3.49 -19.13
C LEU A 20 1.90 -4.93 -19.18
N VAL A 21 2.08 -5.60 -20.35
CA VAL A 21 1.66 -6.99 -20.50
C VAL A 21 2.33 -7.87 -19.46
N GLY A 22 1.52 -8.58 -18.69
CA GLY A 22 1.97 -9.48 -17.62
C GLY A 22 2.35 -8.81 -16.30
N THR A 23 2.16 -7.48 -16.15
CA THR A 23 2.37 -6.82 -14.85
C THR A 23 1.29 -7.20 -13.85
N ILE A 24 1.62 -7.10 -12.57
CA ILE A 24 0.69 -7.29 -11.46
C ILE A 24 0.80 -6.07 -10.55
N ASP A 25 -0.30 -5.36 -10.38
CA ASP A 25 -0.36 -4.27 -9.39
C ASP A 25 -0.79 -4.84 -8.04
N THR A 26 0.12 -4.89 -7.10
CA THR A 26 -0.08 -5.52 -5.81
C THR A 26 -0.76 -4.63 -4.78
N HIS A 27 -1.10 -3.38 -5.11
CA HIS A 27 -1.73 -2.46 -4.17
C HIS A 27 -2.63 -1.45 -4.90
N ILE A 28 -3.93 -1.75 -4.93
CA ILE A 28 -4.95 -0.90 -5.54
C ILE A 28 -6.11 -0.70 -4.57
N HIS A 29 -6.53 0.54 -4.39
CA HIS A 29 -7.76 0.87 -3.69
C HIS A 29 -8.96 0.76 -4.61
N SER A 30 -9.83 -0.23 -4.39
CA SER A 30 -10.94 -0.57 -5.28
C SER A 30 -12.32 -0.09 -4.82
N GLY A 31 -12.44 0.44 -3.61
CA GLY A 31 -13.73 0.69 -2.99
C GLY A 31 -14.41 -0.59 -2.46
N PRO A 32 -15.63 -0.51 -1.92
CA PRO A 32 -16.45 0.71 -1.79
C PRO A 32 -15.78 1.79 -0.95
N TRP A 33 -16.15 3.04 -1.21
CA TRP A 33 -15.52 4.22 -0.61
C TRP A 33 -16.41 4.86 0.44
N LEU A 34 -15.79 5.61 1.36
CA LEU A 34 -16.54 6.55 2.19
C LEU A 34 -17.18 7.62 1.31
N THR A 35 -18.39 8.04 1.66
CA THR A 35 -19.09 9.10 0.91
C THR A 35 -18.35 10.43 0.90
N SER A 36 -17.49 10.67 1.89
CA SER A 36 -16.61 11.84 2.01
C SER A 36 -15.32 11.73 1.19
N CYS A 37 -14.95 10.52 0.75
CA CYS A 37 -13.73 10.29 -0.03
C CYS A 37 -14.04 9.33 -1.19
N PRO A 38 -14.67 9.80 -2.27
CA PRO A 38 -15.04 8.95 -3.40
C PRO A 38 -13.79 8.46 -4.14
N GLY A 39 -13.81 7.20 -4.56
CA GLY A 39 -12.80 6.64 -5.45
C GLY A 39 -12.92 7.19 -6.88
N ARG A 40 -11.89 6.97 -7.69
CA ARG A 40 -11.86 7.41 -9.09
C ARG A 40 -12.63 6.46 -10.00
N VAL A 41 -12.43 5.17 -9.79
CA VAL A 41 -13.00 4.10 -10.61
C VAL A 41 -13.50 2.97 -9.70
N ASP A 42 -14.51 2.27 -10.14
CA ASP A 42 -15.04 1.12 -9.42
C ASP A 42 -14.21 -0.15 -9.68
N PRO A 43 -14.35 -1.22 -8.88
CA PRO A 43 -13.54 -2.41 -9.00
C PRO A 43 -13.72 -3.15 -10.34
N PHE A 44 -14.88 -3.06 -10.98
CA PHE A 44 -15.12 -3.68 -12.29
C PHE A 44 -14.40 -2.92 -13.39
N GLN A 45 -14.45 -1.58 -13.37
CA GLN A 45 -13.71 -0.72 -14.29
C GLN A 45 -12.21 -0.92 -14.14
N ILE A 46 -11.69 -1.05 -12.91
CA ILE A 46 -10.26 -1.36 -12.67
C ILE A 46 -9.90 -2.70 -13.33
N ALA A 47 -10.70 -3.74 -13.10
CA ALA A 47 -10.44 -5.06 -13.64
C ALA A 47 -10.47 -5.08 -15.19
N GLU A 48 -11.45 -4.41 -15.80
CA GLU A 48 -11.56 -4.29 -17.25
C GLU A 48 -10.39 -3.51 -17.87
N GLN A 49 -9.99 -2.40 -17.25
CA GLN A 49 -8.85 -1.61 -17.71
C GLN A 49 -7.54 -2.42 -17.61
N ALA A 50 -7.31 -3.11 -16.50
CA ALA A 50 -6.14 -3.95 -16.31
C ALA A 50 -6.09 -5.11 -17.30
N LYS A 51 -7.20 -5.81 -17.51
CA LYS A 51 -7.33 -6.85 -18.54
C LYS A 51 -7.06 -6.31 -19.94
N SER A 52 -7.67 -5.17 -20.30
CA SER A 52 -7.48 -4.54 -21.62
C SER A 52 -6.04 -4.10 -21.87
N ALA A 53 -5.31 -3.73 -20.82
CA ALA A 53 -3.89 -3.40 -20.86
C ALA A 53 -2.97 -4.63 -20.86
N GLY A 54 -3.52 -5.85 -20.81
CA GLY A 54 -2.77 -7.10 -20.78
C GLY A 54 -2.06 -7.38 -19.44
N MET A 55 -2.45 -6.72 -18.36
CA MET A 55 -1.92 -7.01 -17.03
C MET A 55 -2.31 -8.43 -16.60
N ALA A 56 -1.43 -9.11 -15.86
CA ALA A 56 -1.70 -10.45 -15.35
C ALA A 56 -2.60 -10.45 -14.13
N GLY A 57 -2.53 -9.40 -13.30
CA GLY A 57 -3.37 -9.35 -12.11
C GLY A 57 -3.36 -8.04 -11.34
N VAL A 58 -4.27 -7.96 -10.38
CA VAL A 58 -4.45 -6.84 -9.46
C VAL A 58 -4.78 -7.33 -8.06
N VAL A 59 -4.32 -6.61 -7.04
CA VAL A 59 -4.62 -6.89 -5.64
C VAL A 59 -5.38 -5.71 -5.03
N PHE A 60 -6.62 -5.96 -4.62
CA PHE A 60 -7.49 -4.95 -4.06
C PHE A 60 -7.29 -4.77 -2.56
N TYR A 61 -7.25 -3.52 -2.14
CA TYR A 61 -7.17 -3.08 -0.75
C TYR A 61 -8.41 -2.27 -0.38
N ASP A 62 -9.01 -2.62 0.75
CA ASP A 62 -10.07 -1.82 1.39
C ASP A 62 -9.57 -1.35 2.75
N HIS A 63 -9.05 -0.13 2.81
CA HIS A 63 -8.53 0.45 4.05
C HIS A 63 -9.63 0.99 4.97
N THR A 64 -10.88 1.01 4.52
CA THR A 64 -12.02 1.52 5.30
C THR A 64 -12.65 0.42 6.14
N LEU A 65 -13.22 -0.60 5.49
CA LEU A 65 -13.81 -1.74 6.19
C LEU A 65 -12.81 -2.88 6.43
N GLY A 66 -11.67 -2.83 5.74
CA GLY A 66 -10.57 -3.75 5.98
C GLY A 66 -10.65 -5.07 5.25
N ASN A 67 -11.69 -5.37 4.47
CA ASN A 67 -11.80 -6.66 3.77
C ASN A 67 -12.21 -6.49 2.31
N SER A 68 -11.30 -6.75 1.40
CA SER A 68 -11.49 -6.67 -0.05
C SER A 68 -11.78 -8.02 -0.74
N CYS A 69 -11.81 -9.13 0.00
CA CYS A 69 -11.99 -10.47 -0.59
C CYS A 69 -13.33 -10.61 -1.33
N GLY A 70 -14.40 -10.02 -0.80
CA GLY A 70 -15.72 -10.03 -1.44
C GLY A 70 -15.75 -9.19 -2.71
N THR A 71 -15.17 -8.00 -2.69
CA THR A 71 -15.03 -7.12 -3.86
C THR A 71 -14.20 -7.79 -4.96
N ALA A 72 -13.09 -8.42 -4.59
CA ALA A 72 -12.25 -9.18 -5.52
C ALA A 72 -13.01 -10.36 -6.15
N TRP A 73 -13.81 -11.07 -5.35
CA TRP A 73 -14.63 -12.18 -5.84
C TRP A 73 -15.67 -11.73 -6.86
N LEU A 74 -16.37 -10.61 -6.60
CA LEU A 74 -17.34 -10.04 -7.55
C LEU A 74 -16.66 -9.59 -8.85
N ALA A 75 -15.54 -8.87 -8.74
CA ALA A 75 -14.81 -8.39 -9.90
C ALA A 75 -14.27 -9.54 -10.76
N ARG A 76 -13.72 -10.59 -10.14
CA ARG A 76 -13.23 -11.79 -10.84
C ARG A 76 -14.33 -12.54 -11.60
N ARG A 77 -15.56 -12.54 -11.08
CA ARG A 77 -16.70 -13.13 -11.78
C ARG A 77 -17.20 -12.28 -12.95
N ALA A 78 -17.13 -10.97 -12.81
CA ALA A 78 -17.57 -10.04 -13.85
C ALA A 78 -16.54 -9.91 -14.99
N VAL A 79 -15.25 -9.96 -14.65
CA VAL A 79 -14.14 -9.82 -15.59
C VAL A 79 -13.24 -11.06 -15.50
N PRO A 80 -13.56 -12.13 -16.24
CA PRO A 80 -12.71 -13.33 -16.28
C PRO A 80 -11.39 -13.07 -17.02
N ASP A 81 -10.45 -14.02 -16.90
CA ASP A 81 -9.14 -14.02 -17.59
C ASP A 81 -8.17 -12.91 -17.11
N ILE A 82 -8.36 -12.43 -15.89
CA ILE A 82 -7.38 -11.66 -15.14
C ILE A 82 -7.40 -12.13 -13.68
N ASP A 83 -6.23 -12.22 -13.05
CA ASP A 83 -6.14 -12.57 -11.64
C ASP A 83 -6.49 -11.37 -10.76
N ILE A 84 -7.49 -11.55 -9.90
CA ILE A 84 -7.94 -10.52 -8.96
C ILE A 84 -7.93 -11.10 -7.56
N PHE A 85 -7.16 -10.47 -6.68
CA PHE A 85 -6.98 -10.88 -5.30
C PHE A 85 -7.48 -9.81 -4.33
N GLY A 86 -7.85 -10.25 -3.15
CA GLY A 86 -8.15 -9.40 -2.02
C GLY A 86 -7.43 -9.88 -0.77
N GLY A 87 -7.61 -9.16 0.31
CA GLY A 87 -7.07 -9.52 1.61
C GLY A 87 -7.76 -8.80 2.74
N ILE A 88 -7.16 -8.86 3.91
CA ILE A 88 -7.67 -8.18 5.09
C ILE A 88 -6.66 -7.18 5.63
N ILE A 89 -7.15 -5.97 5.91
CA ILE A 89 -6.44 -4.93 6.66
C ILE A 89 -7.06 -4.91 8.06
N LEU A 90 -6.25 -5.08 9.08
CA LEU A 90 -6.69 -4.98 10.46
C LEU A 90 -6.97 -3.51 10.78
N THR A 91 -8.22 -3.11 10.63
CA THR A 91 -8.69 -1.75 10.95
C THR A 91 -9.46 -1.73 12.26
N SER A 92 -9.63 -0.54 12.85
CA SER A 92 -10.52 -0.37 14.01
C SER A 92 -11.96 -0.81 13.70
N ALA A 93 -12.43 -0.63 12.46
CA ALA A 93 -13.73 -1.09 11.99
C ALA A 93 -13.87 -2.62 11.99
N GLN A 94 -12.75 -3.35 11.82
CA GLN A 94 -12.68 -4.82 11.93
C GLN A 94 -12.40 -5.32 13.35
N GLY A 95 -12.32 -4.40 14.32
CA GLY A 95 -11.94 -4.71 15.70
C GLY A 95 -10.43 -4.81 15.94
N GLY A 96 -9.61 -4.20 15.08
CA GLY A 96 -8.15 -4.15 15.24
C GLY A 96 -7.51 -5.52 15.10
N MET A 97 -6.73 -5.95 16.10
CA MET A 97 -6.08 -7.27 16.17
C MET A 97 -7.12 -8.37 16.44
N ASN A 98 -7.91 -8.71 15.41
CA ASN A 98 -9.04 -9.62 15.50
C ASN A 98 -8.79 -10.92 14.72
N PRO A 99 -8.40 -12.03 15.38
CA PRO A 99 -8.18 -13.32 14.72
C PRO A 99 -9.43 -13.87 14.02
N ARG A 100 -10.62 -13.55 14.54
CA ARG A 100 -11.89 -14.00 13.92
C ARG A 100 -12.12 -13.34 12.56
N ALA A 101 -11.77 -12.06 12.44
CA ALA A 101 -11.82 -11.36 11.16
C ALA A 101 -10.83 -11.96 10.15
N VAL A 102 -9.59 -12.26 10.59
CA VAL A 102 -8.59 -12.95 9.75
C VAL A 102 -9.09 -14.32 9.31
N LYS A 103 -9.56 -15.15 10.25
CA LYS A 103 -10.09 -16.48 9.95
C LYS A 103 -11.24 -16.42 8.94
N THR A 104 -12.13 -15.44 9.08
CA THR A 104 -13.22 -15.24 8.12
C THR A 104 -12.67 -14.86 6.76
N ALA A 105 -11.73 -13.91 6.68
CA ALA A 105 -11.18 -13.44 5.41
C ALA A 105 -10.45 -14.53 4.63
N LEU A 106 -9.78 -15.47 5.29
CA LEU A 106 -9.10 -16.61 4.66
C LEU A 106 -10.04 -17.49 3.81
N TYR A 107 -11.34 -17.51 4.14
CA TYR A 107 -12.33 -18.35 3.46
C TYR A 107 -13.48 -17.57 2.80
N TYR A 108 -13.49 -16.25 2.89
CA TYR A 108 -14.55 -15.41 2.32
C TYR A 108 -14.16 -14.88 0.94
N GLY A 109 -15.10 -14.92 -0.01
CA GLY A 109 -14.89 -14.39 -1.35
C GLY A 109 -13.79 -15.14 -2.11
N THR A 110 -12.69 -14.45 -2.45
CA THR A 110 -11.50 -15.06 -3.07
C THR A 110 -10.60 -15.80 -2.08
N GLY A 111 -10.84 -15.65 -0.78
CA GLY A 111 -9.85 -15.88 0.25
C GLY A 111 -8.81 -14.76 0.32
N ALA A 112 -8.33 -14.48 1.51
CA ALA A 112 -7.31 -13.45 1.70
C ALA A 112 -5.96 -13.90 1.15
N LYS A 113 -5.33 -13.06 0.33
CA LYS A 113 -3.94 -13.21 -0.11
C LYS A 113 -2.96 -12.53 0.86
N PHE A 114 -3.44 -11.61 1.67
CA PHE A 114 -2.63 -10.92 2.67
C PHE A 114 -3.39 -10.66 3.97
N VAL A 115 -2.62 -10.56 5.05
CA VAL A 115 -3.05 -9.97 6.32
C VAL A 115 -2.18 -8.76 6.59
N HIS A 116 -2.79 -7.58 6.57
CA HIS A 116 -2.12 -6.29 6.68
C HIS A 116 -2.33 -5.71 8.09
N PHE A 117 -1.25 -5.36 8.76
CA PHE A 117 -1.25 -4.94 10.16
C PHE A 117 -1.60 -3.46 10.37
N GLY A 118 -2.68 -3.03 9.76
CA GLY A 118 -3.27 -1.70 9.94
C GLY A 118 -2.69 -0.65 9.01
N ALA A 119 -3.57 0.23 8.52
CA ALA A 119 -3.22 1.38 7.72
C ALA A 119 -3.11 2.64 8.60
N HIS A 120 -3.95 3.63 8.37
CA HIS A 120 -3.98 4.87 9.15
C HIS A 120 -4.37 4.67 10.64
N CYS A 121 -5.00 3.55 10.97
CA CYS A 121 -5.36 3.15 12.34
C CYS A 121 -4.20 2.55 13.14
N THR A 122 -2.97 2.50 12.61
CA THR A 122 -1.79 2.17 13.42
C THR A 122 -1.43 3.35 14.31
N TYR A 123 -0.86 3.07 15.48
CA TYR A 123 -0.43 4.17 16.36
C TYR A 123 0.64 5.05 15.72
N HIS A 124 1.54 4.41 14.95
CA HIS A 124 2.59 5.12 14.23
C HIS A 124 2.02 6.18 13.29
N MET A 125 0.99 5.84 12.52
CA MET A 125 0.35 6.77 11.59
C MET A 125 -0.60 7.74 12.31
N ALA A 126 -1.55 7.22 13.07
CA ALA A 126 -2.57 8.03 13.74
C ALA A 126 -1.98 9.11 14.67
N SER A 127 -0.84 8.83 15.30
CA SER A 127 -0.17 9.82 16.16
C SER A 127 0.55 10.95 15.41
N ARG A 128 0.77 10.79 14.08
CA ARG A 128 1.57 11.68 13.24
C ARG A 128 0.79 12.34 12.13
N GLU A 129 -0.29 11.72 11.70
CA GLU A 129 -1.16 12.32 10.69
C GLU A 129 -1.79 13.58 11.21
N GLY A 130 -1.89 14.56 10.34
CA GLY A 130 -2.36 15.89 10.67
C GLY A 130 -2.62 16.73 9.44
N ALA A 131 -2.91 17.98 9.66
CA ALA A 131 -3.17 18.97 8.64
C ALA A 131 -2.14 20.11 8.69
N MET A 132 -2.04 20.87 7.60
CA MET A 132 -1.27 22.10 7.57
C MET A 132 -2.14 23.24 8.10
N VAL A 133 -1.77 23.82 9.22
CA VAL A 133 -2.42 24.98 9.81
C VAL A 133 -1.42 26.13 9.81
N ASP A 134 -1.74 27.23 9.18
CA ASP A 134 -0.85 28.40 9.02
C ASP A 134 0.58 28.04 8.55
N GLY A 135 0.66 27.08 7.64
CA GLY A 135 1.93 26.61 7.07
C GLY A 135 2.74 25.68 7.97
N GLN A 136 2.21 25.26 9.10
CA GLN A 136 2.83 24.30 10.03
C GLN A 136 2.06 22.99 10.06
N PRO A 137 2.73 21.83 10.11
CA PRO A 137 2.06 20.54 10.28
C PRO A 137 1.57 20.40 11.72
N VAL A 138 0.26 20.22 11.90
CA VAL A 138 -0.36 20.00 13.21
C VAL A 138 -1.01 18.62 13.21
N PRO A 139 -0.67 17.71 14.14
CA PRO A 139 -1.29 16.40 14.24
C PRO A 139 -2.80 16.48 14.53
N PHE A 140 -3.59 15.57 14.00
CA PHE A 140 -5.03 15.49 14.26
C PHE A 140 -5.36 15.34 15.74
N LYS A 141 -4.54 14.64 16.51
CA LYS A 141 -4.70 14.53 17.96
C LYS A 141 -4.64 15.87 18.70
N ASP A 142 -3.99 16.87 18.10
CA ASP A 142 -3.83 18.22 18.68
C ASP A 142 -4.91 19.18 18.13
N LEU A 143 -5.49 18.85 16.97
CA LEU A 143 -6.60 19.61 16.36
C LEU A 143 -7.96 19.18 16.92
N TYR A 144 -8.14 17.88 17.18
CA TYR A 144 -9.43 17.28 17.56
C TYR A 144 -9.31 16.59 18.92
N PRO A 145 -9.89 17.15 20.00
CA PRO A 145 -9.77 16.59 21.36
C PRO A 145 -10.25 15.14 21.48
N ARG A 146 -11.27 14.75 20.70
CA ARG A 146 -11.83 13.38 20.68
C ARG A 146 -10.95 12.36 19.95
N PHE A 147 -10.02 12.82 19.11
CA PHE A 147 -9.19 11.93 18.30
C PHE A 147 -8.32 10.99 19.15
N ALA A 148 -7.76 11.50 20.25
CA ALA A 148 -6.97 10.68 21.15
C ALA A 148 -7.80 9.57 21.80
N GLU A 149 -9.04 9.84 22.14
CA GLU A 149 -9.96 8.87 22.76
C GLU A 149 -10.50 7.86 21.75
N GLU A 150 -10.91 8.31 20.57
CA GLU A 150 -11.62 7.48 19.58
C GLU A 150 -10.64 6.66 18.71
N GLU A 151 -9.52 7.23 18.29
CA GLU A 151 -8.59 6.60 17.36
C GLU A 151 -7.31 6.09 18.03
N LEU A 152 -6.58 6.95 18.79
CA LEU A 152 -5.30 6.53 19.36
C LEU A 152 -5.45 5.46 20.45
N SER A 153 -6.54 5.45 21.20
CA SER A 153 -6.80 4.44 22.24
C SER A 153 -7.02 3.05 21.66
N ARG A 154 -7.51 2.98 20.41
CA ARG A 154 -7.81 1.75 19.67
C ARG A 154 -6.77 1.43 18.59
N ALA A 155 -5.74 2.27 18.48
CA ALA A 155 -4.75 2.15 17.45
C ALA A 155 -3.95 0.85 17.57
N ILE A 156 -3.69 0.23 16.41
CA ILE A 156 -2.91 -1.00 16.33
C ILE A 156 -1.46 -0.73 16.70
N ARG A 157 -0.91 -1.61 17.53
CA ARG A 157 0.50 -1.63 17.94
C ARG A 157 1.00 -3.07 17.96
N ILE A 158 2.25 -3.25 17.59
CA ILE A 158 2.94 -4.52 17.72
C ILE A 158 3.79 -4.47 18.99
N PRO A 159 3.60 -5.39 19.95
CA PRO A 159 4.45 -5.45 21.14
C PRO A 159 5.91 -5.68 20.77
N LEU A 160 6.79 -4.77 21.22
CA LEU A 160 8.24 -4.86 20.92
C LEU A 160 8.96 -5.90 21.78
N SER A 161 8.34 -6.36 22.86
CA SER A 161 8.89 -7.37 23.78
C SER A 161 7.90 -8.50 24.04
N GLU A 162 8.37 -9.58 24.60
CA GLU A 162 7.52 -10.65 25.11
C GLU A 162 6.82 -10.27 26.44
N PRO A 163 5.65 -10.84 26.74
CA PRO A 163 4.87 -11.70 25.86
C PRO A 163 4.15 -10.89 24.77
N ILE A 164 3.93 -11.50 23.59
CA ILE A 164 2.98 -10.97 22.59
C ILE A 164 1.57 -11.28 23.05
N SER A 165 0.57 -10.53 22.52
CA SER A 165 -0.84 -10.81 22.87
C SER A 165 -1.32 -12.11 22.24
N PRO A 166 -2.28 -12.81 22.90
CA PRO A 166 -2.88 -14.03 22.34
C PRO A 166 -3.50 -13.83 20.96
N GLU A 167 -4.06 -12.65 20.71
CA GLU A 167 -4.66 -12.30 19.42
C GLU A 167 -3.60 -12.19 18.32
N LEU A 168 -2.46 -11.55 18.61
CA LEU A 168 -1.35 -11.47 17.67
C LEU A 168 -0.77 -12.86 17.40
N GLU A 169 -0.58 -13.67 18.44
CA GLU A 169 -0.10 -15.04 18.30
C GLU A 169 -1.02 -15.86 17.39
N GLU A 170 -2.34 -15.84 17.63
CA GLU A 170 -3.33 -16.57 16.80
C GLU A 170 -3.30 -16.07 15.34
N ILE A 171 -3.16 -14.77 15.09
CA ILE A 171 -3.05 -14.21 13.74
C ILE A 171 -1.79 -14.73 13.04
N LEU A 172 -0.65 -14.74 13.73
CA LEU A 172 0.62 -15.23 13.15
C LEU A 172 0.55 -16.72 12.83
N VAL A 173 -0.07 -17.53 13.68
CA VAL A 173 -0.33 -18.96 13.42
C VAL A 173 -1.22 -19.13 12.19
N LEU A 174 -2.32 -18.37 12.10
CA LEU A 174 -3.21 -18.42 10.93
C LEU A 174 -2.48 -18.08 9.62
N ILE A 175 -1.57 -17.10 9.62
CA ILE A 175 -0.77 -16.78 8.43
C ILE A 175 0.22 -17.91 8.12
N ALA A 176 0.89 -18.46 9.12
CA ALA A 176 1.86 -19.55 8.95
C ALA A 176 1.22 -20.83 8.38
N ASP A 177 -0.01 -21.14 8.80
CA ASP A 177 -0.79 -22.29 8.32
C ASP A 177 -1.31 -22.10 6.87
N HIS A 178 -1.22 -20.88 6.32
CA HIS A 178 -1.65 -20.55 4.97
C HIS A 178 -0.48 -20.01 4.13
N PRO A 179 0.39 -20.87 3.58
CA PRO A 179 1.64 -20.46 2.92
C PRO A 179 1.45 -19.60 1.67
N ASP A 180 0.24 -19.53 1.12
CA ASP A 180 -0.14 -18.65 0.02
C ASP A 180 -0.52 -17.24 0.46
N VAL A 181 -0.66 -17.00 1.76
CA VAL A 181 -0.96 -15.71 2.37
C VAL A 181 0.33 -15.05 2.82
N TYR A 182 0.51 -13.78 2.49
CA TYR A 182 1.66 -13.03 3.00
C TYR A 182 1.27 -12.10 4.15
N LEU A 183 2.20 -11.97 5.10
CA LEU A 183 2.14 -10.94 6.12
C LEU A 183 2.48 -9.60 5.47
N ASN A 184 1.61 -8.60 5.63
CA ASN A 184 1.90 -7.23 5.22
C ASN A 184 2.01 -6.36 6.48
N THR A 185 3.14 -5.67 6.65
CA THR A 185 3.41 -4.87 7.86
C THR A 185 2.42 -3.76 8.09
N GLY A 186 1.76 -3.32 7.04
CA GLY A 186 0.96 -2.11 7.15
C GLY A 186 1.82 -0.88 7.45
N HIS A 187 1.23 0.07 8.15
CA HIS A 187 1.88 1.34 8.46
C HIS A 187 2.36 1.40 9.91
N VAL A 188 2.96 0.34 10.42
CA VAL A 188 3.54 0.29 11.77
C VAL A 188 4.90 1.01 11.83
N SER A 189 5.45 1.23 13.03
CA SER A 189 6.74 1.90 13.20
C SER A 189 7.93 1.06 12.70
N PRO A 190 9.14 1.66 12.52
CA PRO A 190 10.33 0.90 12.11
C PRO A 190 10.64 -0.25 13.04
N GLU A 191 10.53 -0.03 14.35
CA GLU A 191 10.79 -1.03 15.39
C GLU A 191 9.77 -2.17 15.30
N GLU A 192 8.51 -1.83 15.06
CA GLU A 192 7.43 -2.80 14.89
C GLU A 192 7.58 -3.60 13.60
N VAL A 193 8.07 -2.99 12.49
CA VAL A 193 8.41 -3.72 11.24
C VAL A 193 9.50 -4.76 11.51
N MET A 194 10.59 -4.36 12.17
CA MET A 194 11.69 -5.27 12.51
C MET A 194 11.19 -6.40 13.42
N ARG A 195 10.35 -6.06 14.40
CA ARG A 195 9.73 -7.04 15.30
C ARG A 195 8.83 -8.03 14.56
N LEU A 196 8.01 -7.55 13.60
CA LEU A 196 7.18 -8.44 12.77
C LEU A 196 8.03 -9.37 11.91
N ALA A 197 9.17 -8.92 11.40
CA ALA A 197 10.09 -9.78 10.66
C ALA A 197 10.68 -10.90 11.55
N ASP A 198 11.05 -10.58 12.78
CA ASP A 198 11.53 -11.58 13.75
C ASP A 198 10.43 -12.58 14.12
N LEU A 199 9.20 -12.09 14.32
CA LEU A 199 8.04 -12.94 14.57
C LEU A 199 7.70 -13.81 13.36
N ALA A 200 7.76 -13.26 12.14
CA ALA A 200 7.52 -14.03 10.92
C ALA A 200 8.48 -15.22 10.78
N GLU A 201 9.78 -15.02 11.05
CA GLU A 201 10.77 -16.11 11.08
C GLU A 201 10.45 -17.14 12.18
N ARG A 202 10.16 -16.66 13.40
CA ARG A 202 9.85 -17.52 14.55
C ARG A 202 8.62 -18.41 14.30
N PHE A 203 7.58 -17.89 13.66
CA PHE A 203 6.34 -18.61 13.35
C PHE A 203 6.40 -19.37 12.01
N GLY A 204 7.48 -19.26 11.25
CA GLY A 204 7.66 -19.94 9.96
C GLY A 204 6.80 -19.35 8.84
N ILE A 205 6.45 -18.05 8.94
CA ILE A 205 5.74 -17.34 7.88
C ILE A 205 6.68 -17.16 6.69
N ARG A 206 6.27 -17.67 5.53
CA ARG A 206 7.15 -17.78 4.36
C ARG A 206 7.27 -16.50 3.54
N LYS A 207 6.26 -15.64 3.62
CA LYS A 207 6.17 -14.44 2.77
C LYS A 207 5.80 -13.23 3.61
N MET A 208 6.55 -12.17 3.45
CA MET A 208 6.31 -10.91 4.12
C MET A 208 6.55 -9.74 3.17
N LEU A 209 5.70 -8.74 3.22
CA LEU A 209 5.81 -7.48 2.50
C LEU A 209 5.83 -6.32 3.49
N VAL A 210 6.80 -5.44 3.35
CA VAL A 210 6.78 -4.13 4.01
C VAL A 210 6.06 -3.15 3.10
N ALA A 211 4.87 -2.73 3.51
CA ALA A 211 4.16 -1.65 2.84
C ALA A 211 4.84 -0.30 3.12
N HIS A 212 5.03 0.49 2.08
CA HIS A 212 5.53 1.87 2.20
C HIS A 212 6.73 2.04 3.15
N PRO A 213 7.91 1.48 2.85
CA PRO A 213 9.09 1.58 3.74
C PRO A 213 9.42 3.02 4.15
N ALA A 214 9.16 4.00 3.28
CA ALA A 214 9.34 5.42 3.56
C ALA A 214 8.34 5.95 4.58
N ARG A 215 7.07 5.52 4.55
CA ARG A 215 6.05 5.88 5.56
C ARG A 215 6.33 5.24 6.91
N ALA A 216 6.86 4.02 6.91
CA ALA A 216 7.35 3.35 8.10
C ALA A 216 8.62 4.01 8.66
N LEU A 217 9.25 4.94 7.93
CA LEU A 217 10.50 5.61 8.29
C LEU A 217 11.68 4.65 8.47
N LEU A 218 11.71 3.55 7.73
CA LEU A 218 12.82 2.61 7.74
C LEU A 218 14.09 3.26 7.17
N SER A 219 15.19 3.11 7.89
CA SER A 219 16.50 3.47 7.35
C SER A 219 16.89 2.56 6.18
N LEU A 220 17.82 3.01 5.34
CA LEU A 220 18.33 2.20 4.24
C LEU A 220 18.93 0.87 4.73
N ASP A 221 19.64 0.90 5.87
CA ASP A 221 20.24 -0.30 6.44
C ASP A 221 19.18 -1.30 6.93
N GLN A 222 18.09 -0.82 7.53
CA GLN A 222 16.94 -1.66 7.90
C GLN A 222 16.30 -2.30 6.66
N GLN A 223 16.12 -1.52 5.59
CA GLN A 223 15.55 -2.03 4.34
C GLN A 223 16.47 -3.07 3.69
N LYS A 224 17.78 -2.86 3.66
CA LYS A 224 18.76 -3.84 3.19
C LYS A 224 18.77 -5.12 4.05
N ASN A 225 18.68 -4.97 5.36
CA ASN A 225 18.56 -6.10 6.27
C ASN A 225 17.30 -6.93 5.97
N LEU A 226 16.14 -6.31 5.86
CA LEU A 226 14.89 -7.00 5.54
C LEU A 226 14.95 -7.68 4.17
N ALA A 227 15.47 -7.01 3.14
CA ALA A 227 15.65 -7.61 1.81
C ALA A 227 16.58 -8.84 1.85
N SER A 228 17.67 -8.80 2.61
CA SER A 228 18.59 -9.94 2.78
C SER A 228 17.96 -11.14 3.50
N ARG A 229 16.90 -10.91 4.28
CA ARG A 229 16.07 -11.94 4.94
C ARG A 229 14.95 -12.47 4.03
N GLY A 230 14.87 -12.03 2.77
CA GLY A 230 13.83 -12.44 1.82
C GLY A 230 12.50 -11.69 1.97
N VAL A 231 12.45 -10.64 2.78
CA VAL A 231 11.28 -9.80 2.94
C VAL A 231 11.13 -8.89 1.73
N PHE A 232 9.94 -8.84 1.14
CA PHE A 232 9.64 -7.91 0.04
C PHE A 232 9.43 -6.50 0.57
N LEU A 233 9.85 -5.52 -0.22
CA LEU A 233 9.68 -4.10 0.06
C LEU A 233 8.85 -3.47 -1.06
N GLU A 234 7.80 -2.77 -0.70
CA GLU A 234 6.94 -2.10 -1.65
C GLU A 234 7.54 -0.78 -2.11
N GLY A 235 7.58 -0.58 -3.42
CA GLY A 235 7.85 0.71 -4.04
C GLY A 235 6.58 1.25 -4.68
N ALA A 236 5.84 2.10 -3.99
CA ALA A 236 4.58 2.60 -4.47
C ALA A 236 4.70 3.95 -5.20
N CYS A 237 3.90 4.14 -6.25
CA CYS A 237 3.77 5.43 -6.92
C CYS A 237 3.40 6.55 -5.95
N SER A 238 2.52 6.26 -5.01
CA SER A 238 2.06 7.22 -4.00
C SER A 238 3.17 7.73 -3.08
N ASP A 239 4.33 7.05 -3.03
CA ASP A 239 5.45 7.44 -2.19
C ASP A 239 6.21 8.66 -2.73
N TRP A 240 6.18 8.93 -4.02
CA TRP A 240 6.90 10.04 -4.66
C TRP A 240 6.01 10.96 -5.50
N MET A 241 4.77 10.54 -5.82
CA MET A 241 3.82 11.40 -6.52
C MET A 241 3.07 12.33 -5.59
N PHE A 242 2.93 13.58 -6.03
CA PHE A 242 2.12 14.58 -5.36
C PHE A 242 0.64 14.25 -5.49
N HIS A 243 0.00 13.98 -4.38
CA HIS A 243 -1.44 14.07 -4.27
C HIS A 243 -1.81 15.51 -3.91
N ARG A 244 -2.14 16.34 -4.89
CA ARG A 244 -2.73 17.65 -4.59
C ARG A 244 -4.13 17.43 -4.06
N GLY A 245 -4.25 17.57 -2.77
CA GLY A 245 -5.30 18.16 -2.02
C GLY A 245 -6.74 17.76 -2.29
N LEU A 246 -7.11 16.53 -1.90
CA LEU A 246 -8.40 16.39 -1.24
C LEU A 246 -8.11 16.07 0.22
N PRO A 247 -8.85 16.65 1.18
CA PRO A 247 -8.77 16.22 2.56
C PRO A 247 -9.04 14.72 2.59
N ARG A 248 -8.09 13.95 3.12
CA ARG A 248 -8.27 12.51 3.27
C ARG A 248 -8.92 12.27 4.61
N SER A 249 -10.20 11.99 4.59
CA SER A 249 -10.85 11.44 5.75
C SER A 249 -10.71 9.93 5.76
N ASN A 250 -9.75 9.45 6.52
CA ASN A 250 -9.62 8.03 6.87
C ASN A 250 -10.19 7.74 8.27
N TYR A 251 -10.69 8.77 8.95
CA TYR A 251 -11.22 8.70 10.29
C TYR A 251 -12.68 9.15 10.31
N TYR A 252 -13.52 8.46 11.07
CA TYR A 252 -14.92 8.84 11.22
C TYR A 252 -15.08 10.22 11.87
N ILE A 253 -14.18 10.58 12.77
CA ILE A 253 -14.18 11.86 13.45
C ILE A 253 -13.93 13.04 12.51
N GLU A 254 -13.14 12.87 11.47
CA GLU A 254 -12.91 13.91 10.46
C GLU A 254 -14.20 14.29 9.71
N ARG A 255 -15.14 13.37 9.63
CA ARG A 255 -16.43 13.62 8.98
C ARG A 255 -17.25 14.65 9.72
N GLU A 256 -17.11 14.73 11.04
CA GLU A 256 -17.76 15.74 11.87
C GLU A 256 -17.14 17.13 11.66
N TYR A 257 -15.91 17.19 11.17
CA TYR A 257 -15.14 18.41 10.94
C TYR A 257 -14.79 18.62 9.45
N ALA A 258 -15.48 17.94 8.53
CA ALA A 258 -15.15 17.95 7.10
C ALA A 258 -15.14 19.38 6.51
N ASP A 259 -16.02 20.26 6.97
CA ASP A 259 -16.09 21.64 6.51
C ASP A 259 -14.91 22.49 7.02
N GLU A 260 -14.37 22.16 8.17
CA GLU A 260 -13.20 22.83 8.77
C GLU A 260 -11.90 22.36 8.13
N ILE A 261 -11.84 21.10 7.70
CA ILE A 261 -10.68 20.49 7.04
C ILE A 261 -10.65 20.82 5.54
N ALA A 262 -11.79 21.17 4.95
CA ALA A 262 -11.89 21.52 3.55
C ALA A 262 -10.95 22.69 3.20
N GLY A 263 -9.90 22.40 2.44
CA GLY A 263 -8.87 23.38 2.05
C GLY A 263 -7.53 23.23 2.76
N ILE A 264 -7.40 22.33 3.73
CA ILE A 264 -6.11 22.04 4.37
C ILE A 264 -5.34 21.07 3.47
N ALA A 265 -4.24 21.53 2.89
CA ALA A 265 -3.37 20.71 2.05
C ALA A 265 -2.42 19.86 2.93
N ASN A 266 -2.36 18.57 2.68
CA ASN A 266 -1.33 17.71 3.27
C ASN A 266 0.07 18.17 2.83
N ALA A 267 1.02 18.21 3.76
CA ALA A 267 2.40 18.50 3.44
C ALA A 267 2.98 17.40 2.54
N PRO A 268 3.87 17.76 1.58
CA PRO A 268 4.60 16.77 0.81
C PRO A 268 5.48 15.92 1.74
N ARG A 269 5.32 14.60 1.70
CA ARG A 269 5.98 13.68 2.64
C ARG A 269 7.24 13.04 2.08
N PHE A 270 7.57 13.27 0.79
CA PHE A 270 8.57 12.45 0.08
C PHE A 270 9.65 13.25 -0.61
N ALA A 271 10.85 12.67 -0.62
CA ALA A 271 12.06 13.28 -1.16
C ALA A 271 12.11 13.40 -2.70
N GLY A 272 11.07 12.96 -3.40
CA GLY A 272 11.00 12.94 -4.85
C GLY A 272 11.48 11.63 -5.48
N VAL A 273 11.25 11.50 -6.79
CA VAL A 273 11.43 10.23 -7.52
C VAL A 273 12.90 9.81 -7.67
N VAL A 274 13.82 10.75 -7.86
CA VAL A 274 15.24 10.42 -8.08
C VAL A 274 15.89 9.79 -6.83
N PRO A 275 15.75 10.36 -5.62
CA PRO A 275 16.21 9.71 -4.39
C PRO A 275 15.54 8.35 -4.15
N TRP A 276 14.24 8.23 -4.42
CA TRP A 276 13.51 6.99 -4.31
C TRP A 276 14.08 5.90 -5.24
N ALA A 277 14.26 6.19 -6.52
CA ALA A 277 14.83 5.26 -7.49
C ALA A 277 16.26 4.82 -7.15
N ARG A 278 17.08 5.76 -6.66
CA ARG A 278 18.44 5.44 -6.16
C ARG A 278 18.36 4.46 -4.99
N GLN A 279 17.44 4.67 -4.06
CA GLN A 279 17.25 3.81 -2.91
C GLN A 279 16.86 2.38 -3.32
N LEU A 280 15.99 2.21 -4.34
CA LEU A 280 15.67 0.88 -4.87
C LEU A 280 16.92 0.13 -5.35
N ARG A 281 17.79 0.80 -6.11
CA ARG A 281 19.06 0.20 -6.58
C ARG A 281 20.01 -0.15 -5.42
N GLU A 282 20.07 0.69 -4.40
CA GLU A 282 20.95 0.45 -3.23
C GLU A 282 20.46 -0.71 -2.35
N ILE A 283 19.15 -0.95 -2.28
CA ILE A 283 18.56 -2.09 -1.59
C ILE A 283 18.84 -3.39 -2.36
N GLY A 284 18.79 -3.33 -3.69
CA GLY A 284 18.76 -4.49 -4.57
C GLY A 284 17.35 -4.84 -5.02
N LEU A 285 17.17 -5.12 -6.31
CA LEU A 285 15.85 -5.21 -6.94
C LEU A 285 15.12 -6.54 -6.71
N ASP A 286 15.81 -7.58 -6.23
CA ASP A 286 15.25 -8.93 -6.10
C ASP A 286 14.10 -9.06 -5.10
N GLN A 287 14.01 -8.15 -4.15
CA GLN A 287 12.94 -8.10 -3.15
C GLN A 287 12.05 -6.85 -3.28
N ILE A 288 12.19 -6.07 -4.35
CA ILE A 288 11.32 -4.92 -4.61
C ILE A 288 10.07 -5.38 -5.35
N VAL A 289 8.92 -4.96 -4.86
CA VAL A 289 7.61 -5.10 -5.52
C VAL A 289 7.07 -3.72 -5.79
N LEU A 290 6.82 -3.41 -7.06
CA LEU A 290 6.27 -2.12 -7.46
C LEU A 290 4.75 -2.17 -7.53
N ALA A 291 4.11 -1.14 -6.99
CA ALA A 291 2.66 -0.98 -6.95
C ALA A 291 2.24 0.46 -7.19
N THR A 292 0.98 0.71 -7.46
CA THR A 292 0.50 2.08 -7.64
C THR A 292 0.04 2.75 -6.35
N ASP A 293 -0.61 2.03 -5.47
CA ASP A 293 -1.38 2.57 -4.34
C ASP A 293 -2.45 3.59 -4.82
N TYR A 294 -2.99 3.34 -6.02
CA TYR A 294 -3.98 4.21 -6.67
C TYR A 294 -5.39 3.62 -6.59
N GLY A 295 -6.36 4.39 -7.14
CA GLY A 295 -7.79 4.10 -7.08
C GLY A 295 -8.57 5.19 -6.34
N ILE A 296 -7.89 6.00 -5.53
CA ILE A 296 -8.48 7.17 -4.86
C ILE A 296 -8.75 8.31 -5.85
N GLY A 297 -9.75 9.15 -5.56
CA GLY A 297 -10.23 10.19 -6.48
C GLY A 297 -9.20 11.25 -6.88
N SER A 298 -8.18 11.48 -6.06
CA SER A 298 -7.10 12.45 -6.30
C SER A 298 -5.95 11.91 -7.14
N ALA A 299 -5.91 10.60 -7.44
CA ALA A 299 -4.86 9.96 -8.22
C ALA A 299 -5.36 9.58 -9.63
N PRO A 300 -4.50 9.29 -10.61
CA PRO A 300 -4.86 8.63 -11.85
C PRO A 300 -5.56 7.28 -11.60
N ALA A 301 -6.20 6.73 -12.63
CA ALA A 301 -6.64 5.33 -12.57
C ALA A 301 -5.43 4.40 -12.39
N PRO A 302 -5.57 3.24 -11.71
CA PRO A 302 -4.43 2.36 -11.40
C PRO A 302 -3.60 1.96 -12.62
N VAL A 303 -4.22 1.61 -13.74
CA VAL A 303 -3.50 1.24 -14.98
C VAL A 303 -2.66 2.41 -15.51
N GLU A 304 -3.18 3.63 -15.47
CA GLU A 304 -2.43 4.82 -15.86
C GLU A 304 -1.31 5.12 -14.85
N GLY A 305 -1.55 4.82 -13.57
CA GLY A 305 -0.50 4.87 -12.55
C GLY A 305 0.64 3.91 -12.83
N MET A 306 0.34 2.67 -13.23
CA MET A 306 1.36 1.70 -13.60
C MET A 306 2.12 2.11 -14.87
N ARG A 307 1.44 2.70 -15.87
CA ARG A 307 2.08 3.28 -17.06
C ARG A 307 3.08 4.37 -16.64
N LEU A 308 2.65 5.28 -15.80
CA LEU A 308 3.47 6.38 -15.32
C LEU A 308 4.67 5.88 -14.50
N LEU A 309 4.49 4.87 -13.66
CA LEU A 309 5.56 4.24 -12.90
C LEU A 309 6.62 3.64 -13.81
N ILE A 310 6.22 2.81 -14.77
CA ILE A 310 7.12 2.18 -15.74
C ILE A 310 7.88 3.23 -16.55
N SER A 311 7.17 4.22 -17.05
CA SER A 311 7.70 5.36 -17.79
C SER A 311 8.80 6.09 -17.03
N THR A 312 8.49 6.41 -15.77
CA THR A 312 9.40 7.14 -14.88
C THR A 312 10.68 6.33 -14.64
N LEU A 313 10.54 5.01 -14.48
CA LEU A 313 11.71 4.15 -14.30
C LEU A 313 12.57 4.05 -15.56
N LEU A 314 11.97 4.01 -16.75
CA LEU A 314 12.71 4.10 -18.02
C LEU A 314 13.47 5.42 -18.15
N ASP A 315 12.83 6.54 -17.78
CA ASP A 315 13.49 7.86 -17.77
C ASP A 315 14.63 7.94 -16.76
N LEU A 316 14.60 7.14 -15.71
CA LEU A 316 15.62 6.98 -14.69
C LEU A 316 16.61 5.83 -15.00
N GLU A 317 16.65 5.43 -16.29
CA GLU A 317 17.60 4.45 -16.82
C GLU A 317 17.54 3.08 -16.17
N PHE A 318 16.31 2.63 -15.77
CA PHE A 318 16.08 1.23 -15.42
C PHE A 318 15.88 0.42 -16.70
N GLU A 319 16.54 -0.73 -16.76
CA GLU A 319 16.39 -1.67 -17.87
C GLU A 319 14.99 -2.32 -17.86
N ALA A 320 14.47 -2.66 -19.04
CA ALA A 320 13.18 -3.35 -19.16
C ALA A 320 13.12 -4.66 -18.34
N SER A 321 14.25 -5.36 -18.22
CA SER A 321 14.41 -6.57 -17.41
C SER A 321 14.32 -6.31 -15.90
N GLU A 322 14.86 -5.18 -15.43
CA GLU A 322 14.75 -4.72 -14.03
C GLU A 322 13.32 -4.34 -13.70
N ILE A 323 12.66 -3.61 -14.59
CA ILE A 323 11.24 -3.24 -14.46
C ILE A 323 10.37 -4.51 -14.42
N ALA A 324 10.59 -5.46 -15.34
CA ALA A 324 9.88 -6.73 -15.35
C ALA A 324 10.13 -7.59 -14.09
N LEU A 325 11.31 -7.50 -13.49
CA LEU A 325 11.58 -8.14 -12.21
C LEU A 325 10.65 -7.60 -11.13
N MET A 326 10.56 -6.28 -11.01
CA MET A 326 9.82 -5.60 -9.93
C MET A 326 8.31 -5.53 -10.16
N THR A 327 7.83 -5.56 -11.41
CA THR A 327 6.41 -5.43 -11.76
C THR A 327 5.72 -6.74 -12.15
N LYS A 328 6.49 -7.80 -12.44
CA LYS A 328 5.96 -9.10 -12.89
C LYS A 328 6.45 -10.24 -12.01
N ARG A 329 7.77 -10.49 -11.96
CA ARG A 329 8.33 -11.68 -11.30
C ARG A 329 8.23 -11.62 -9.77
N ASN A 330 8.64 -10.52 -9.15
CA ASN A 330 8.55 -10.38 -7.71
C ASN A 330 7.10 -10.35 -7.19
N PRO A 331 6.15 -9.61 -7.81
CA PRO A 331 4.74 -9.73 -7.52
C PRO A 331 4.21 -11.17 -7.62
N ALA A 332 4.57 -11.89 -8.68
CA ALA A 332 4.15 -13.29 -8.87
C ALA A 332 4.71 -14.20 -7.75
N ARG A 333 5.99 -14.02 -7.35
CA ARG A 333 6.60 -14.75 -6.22
C ARG A 333 5.90 -14.45 -4.91
N LEU A 334 5.60 -13.17 -4.63
CA LEU A 334 4.87 -12.75 -3.43
C LEU A 334 3.49 -13.40 -3.37
N LEU A 335 2.77 -13.42 -4.50
CA LEU A 335 1.43 -13.98 -4.60
C LEU A 335 1.41 -15.52 -4.73
N GLY A 336 2.57 -16.17 -4.90
CA GLY A 336 2.64 -17.62 -5.10
C GLY A 336 2.10 -18.09 -6.46
N LEU A 337 2.26 -17.27 -7.49
CA LEU A 337 1.83 -17.57 -8.87
C LEU A 337 2.96 -18.19 -9.72
N CYS A 338 4.19 -18.19 -9.23
CA CYS A 338 5.33 -18.86 -9.86
C CYS A 338 5.55 -20.19 -9.18
N GLU A 339 5.64 -21.25 -9.94
CA GLU A 339 6.32 -22.49 -9.60
C GLU A 339 7.76 -22.48 -10.14
#